data_fc67476f805f17320ace1dc052fb2a23
#
_entry.id   fc67476f805f17320ace1dc052fb2a23
#
_cell.length_a   1.000
_cell.length_b   1.000
_cell.length_c   1.000
_cell.angle_alpha   90.00
_cell.angle_beta   90.00
_cell.angle_gamma   90.00
#
_symmetry.space_group_name_H-M   'P 1'
#
loop_
_entity.id
_entity.type
_entity.pdbx_description
1 polymer ?
#
loop_
_entity_poly.entity_id
_entity_poly.type
_entity_poly.pdbx_seq_one_letter_code
_entity_poly.pdbx_strand_id
1 'polypeptide(L)'
;FLAAGVLGFLLPEILSGGNFLVNRMVQEPLVFGAILVIFLGKFLFTVFCYGSGVPGGIFLPVLVLGALSGALFSAAAVALGALPAALCPTFVVLGMAGFFAGSIKAPLTASLLIMEITGSFEHLLAVVCVAACAALVNDLTGGRPIYDELYERSRGQGARGSRRRVMAELCVAAGSAMEGRCVSAIDWGAHGHVMNVRRGTVELLPQGSLMLKAGDMLYVLTEEGELGALERAAREASGGFSRD
;
A
#
# COMPACT_ATOMS: atom_id res chain seq x y z
N PHE A 1 -14.05 6.63 16.15
CA PHE A 1 -15.13 7.62 15.97
C PHE A 1 -15.18 8.60 17.13
N LEU A 2 -15.22 8.17 18.41
CA LEU A 2 -15.26 9.06 19.59
C LEU A 2 -14.09 10.04 19.63
N ALA A 3 -12.86 9.57 19.43
CA ALA A 3 -11.66 10.41 19.38
C ALA A 3 -11.72 11.45 18.24
N ALA A 4 -12.23 11.06 17.07
CA ALA A 4 -12.45 11.99 15.97
C ALA A 4 -13.52 13.04 16.30
N GLY A 5 -14.60 12.66 16.97
CA GLY A 5 -15.64 13.59 17.43
C GLY A 5 -15.11 14.62 18.43
N VAL A 6 -14.34 14.20 19.43
CA VAL A 6 -13.73 15.08 20.43
C VAL A 6 -12.71 16.03 19.79
N LEU A 7 -11.82 15.50 18.92
CA LEU A 7 -10.85 16.33 18.20
C LEU A 7 -11.51 17.30 17.23
N GLY A 8 -12.62 16.90 16.58
CA GLY A 8 -13.38 17.80 15.70
C GLY A 8 -14.05 18.96 16.42
N PHE A 9 -14.39 18.77 17.67
CA PHE A 9 -14.94 19.83 18.49
C PHE A 9 -13.85 20.77 19.05
N LEU A 10 -12.70 20.22 19.45
CA LEU A 10 -11.59 20.99 20.03
C LEU A 10 -10.71 21.67 18.97
N LEU A 11 -10.45 20.98 17.86
CA LEU A 11 -9.52 21.43 16.80
C LEU A 11 -10.06 21.01 15.43
N PRO A 12 -11.12 21.68 14.93
CA PRO A 12 -11.76 21.31 13.65
C PRO A 12 -10.80 21.37 12.48
N GLU A 13 -9.74 22.13 12.55
CA GLU A 13 -8.70 22.27 11.53
C GLU A 13 -7.91 20.96 11.31
N ILE A 14 -7.80 20.10 12.33
CA ILE A 14 -7.08 18.82 12.26
C ILE A 14 -7.91 17.76 11.52
N LEU A 15 -9.24 17.77 11.65
CA LEU A 15 -10.12 16.76 11.07
C LEU A 15 -10.34 16.91 9.57
N SER A 16 -10.35 18.13 9.06
CA SER A 16 -10.61 18.43 7.66
C SER A 16 -9.60 17.79 6.71
N GLY A 17 -9.98 17.56 5.45
CA GLY A 17 -9.07 17.14 4.36
C GLY A 17 -7.89 18.08 4.13
N GLY A 18 -7.85 19.23 4.83
CA GLY A 18 -6.71 20.13 4.92
C GLY A 18 -6.62 21.20 3.83
N ASN A 19 -7.47 21.19 2.80
CA ASN A 19 -7.47 22.24 1.77
C ASN A 19 -7.65 23.64 2.37
N PHE A 20 -8.48 23.78 3.40
CA PHE A 20 -8.66 25.03 4.12
C PHE A 20 -7.38 25.48 4.84
N LEU A 21 -6.65 24.54 5.47
CA LEU A 21 -5.37 24.81 6.12
C LEU A 21 -4.29 25.24 5.14
N VAL A 22 -4.19 24.56 4.00
CA VAL A 22 -3.22 24.91 2.94
C VAL A 22 -3.50 26.31 2.41
N ASN A 23 -4.75 26.61 2.08
CA ASN A 23 -5.14 27.94 1.59
C ASN A 23 -4.86 29.04 2.63
N ARG A 24 -5.13 28.78 3.90
CA ARG A 24 -4.84 29.73 4.98
C ARG A 24 -3.36 29.98 5.16
N MET A 25 -2.51 28.93 5.09
CA MET A 25 -1.05 29.08 5.18
C MET A 25 -0.43 29.84 4.01
N VAL A 26 -1.07 29.77 2.84
CA VAL A 26 -0.64 30.52 1.66
C VAL A 26 -1.04 32.01 1.77
N GLN A 27 -2.19 32.30 2.39
CA GLN A 27 -2.72 33.69 2.48
C GLN A 27 -2.23 34.42 3.72
N GLU A 28 -2.07 33.76 4.85
CA GLU A 28 -1.66 34.38 6.11
C GLU A 28 -0.50 33.61 6.75
N PRO A 29 0.64 34.24 7.03
CA PRO A 29 1.73 33.59 7.74
C PRO A 29 1.32 33.32 9.19
N LEU A 30 1.16 32.05 9.52
CA LEU A 30 0.88 31.60 10.87
C LEU A 30 2.15 31.69 11.73
N VAL A 31 1.99 31.90 13.02
CA VAL A 31 3.08 31.87 13.99
C VAL A 31 3.65 30.45 14.09
N PHE A 32 4.97 30.29 14.12
CA PHE A 32 5.67 29.01 14.18
C PHE A 32 5.08 28.01 15.20
N GLY A 33 4.75 28.49 16.41
CA GLY A 33 4.16 27.65 17.46
C GLY A 33 2.78 27.08 17.10
N ALA A 34 1.94 27.88 16.40
CA ALA A 34 0.64 27.42 15.95
C ALA A 34 0.78 26.33 14.86
N ILE A 35 1.68 26.54 13.89
CA ILE A 35 1.94 25.55 12.84
C ILE A 35 2.46 24.24 13.44
N LEU A 36 3.34 24.31 14.45
CA LEU A 36 3.90 23.13 15.12
C LEU A 36 2.81 22.31 15.83
N VAL A 37 1.91 22.98 16.55
CA VAL A 37 0.79 22.31 17.24
C VAL A 37 -0.15 21.63 16.24
N ILE A 38 -0.49 22.33 15.16
CA ILE A 38 -1.34 21.77 14.10
C ILE A 38 -0.64 20.60 13.40
N PHE A 39 0.66 20.70 13.11
CA PHE A 39 1.45 19.63 12.51
C PHE A 39 1.46 18.38 13.39
N LEU A 40 1.81 18.51 14.64
CA LEU A 40 1.84 17.39 15.60
C LEU A 40 0.46 16.78 15.78
N GLY A 41 -0.58 17.60 15.94
CA GLY A 41 -1.95 17.13 16.05
C GLY A 41 -2.41 16.36 14.81
N LYS A 42 -2.15 16.92 13.62
CA LYS A 42 -2.47 16.28 12.33
C LYS A 42 -1.68 14.97 12.12
N PHE A 43 -0.40 14.97 12.44
CA PHE A 43 0.46 13.80 12.36
C PHE A 43 -0.04 12.67 13.27
N LEU A 44 -0.25 12.96 14.55
CA LEU A 44 -0.76 11.98 15.52
C LEU A 44 -2.14 11.45 15.13
N PHE A 45 -3.03 12.33 14.70
CA PHE A 45 -4.36 11.92 14.25
C PHE A 45 -4.30 11.04 13.01
N THR A 46 -3.43 11.36 12.04
CA THR A 46 -3.21 10.56 10.85
C THR A 46 -2.69 9.17 11.21
N VAL A 47 -1.66 9.09 12.06
CA VAL A 47 -1.12 7.79 12.54
C VAL A 47 -2.20 6.98 13.26
N PHE A 48 -3.01 7.62 14.11
CA PHE A 48 -4.09 6.96 14.82
C PHE A 48 -5.17 6.42 13.87
N CYS A 49 -5.58 7.22 12.88
CA CYS A 49 -6.57 6.80 11.87
C CYS A 49 -6.08 5.59 11.06
N TYR A 50 -4.84 5.63 10.59
CA TYR A 50 -4.27 4.50 9.84
C TYR A 50 -3.99 3.28 10.73
N GLY A 51 -3.66 3.49 11.99
CA GLY A 51 -3.51 2.41 12.98
C GLY A 51 -4.80 1.68 13.29
N SER A 52 -5.97 2.32 13.10
CA SER A 52 -7.28 1.72 13.36
C SER A 52 -7.74 0.71 12.30
N GLY A 53 -7.04 0.61 11.15
CA GLY A 53 -7.38 -0.31 10.06
C GLY A 53 -8.63 0.08 9.25
N VAL A 54 -9.21 1.26 9.50
CA VAL A 54 -10.34 1.76 8.71
C VAL A 54 -9.83 2.20 7.34
N PRO A 55 -10.43 1.72 6.23
CA PRO A 55 -10.03 2.14 4.91
C PRO A 55 -10.28 3.64 4.72
N GLY A 56 -9.26 4.38 4.30
CA GLY A 56 -9.30 5.82 4.09
C GLY A 56 -8.30 6.26 3.03
N GLY A 57 -8.53 7.44 2.43
CA GLY A 57 -7.61 8.04 1.47
C GLY A 57 -6.35 8.56 2.15
N ILE A 58 -5.19 8.14 1.68
CA ILE A 58 -3.86 8.59 2.17
C ILE A 58 -3.47 9.95 1.60
N PHE A 59 -3.94 10.24 0.41
CA PHE A 59 -3.48 11.31 -0.45
C PHE A 59 -3.52 12.69 0.23
N LEU A 60 -4.68 13.15 0.66
CA LEU A 60 -4.85 14.46 1.28
C LEU A 60 -4.08 14.62 2.60
N PRO A 61 -4.10 13.64 3.54
CA PRO A 61 -3.30 13.72 4.75
C PRO A 61 -1.80 13.88 4.50
N VAL A 62 -1.25 13.18 3.51
CA VAL A 62 0.17 13.27 3.13
C VAL A 62 0.50 14.66 2.58
N LEU A 63 -0.34 15.22 1.71
CA LEU A 63 -0.17 16.56 1.17
C LEU A 63 -0.20 17.63 2.25
N VAL A 64 -1.14 17.53 3.18
CA VAL A 64 -1.27 18.51 4.28
C VAL A 64 -0.09 18.44 5.25
N LEU A 65 0.39 17.24 5.57
CA LEU A 65 1.60 17.09 6.38
C LEU A 65 2.82 17.67 5.65
N GLY A 66 2.89 17.50 4.34
CA GLY A 66 3.89 18.14 3.49
C GLY A 66 3.81 19.67 3.52
N ALA A 67 2.60 20.24 3.36
CA ALA A 67 2.36 21.67 3.45
C ALA A 67 2.79 22.25 4.80
N LEU A 68 2.39 21.59 5.89
CA LEU A 68 2.74 21.99 7.26
C LEU A 68 4.25 21.89 7.52
N SER A 69 4.93 20.86 7.00
CA SER A 69 6.40 20.73 7.11
C SER A 69 7.13 21.84 6.35
N GLY A 70 6.67 22.19 5.15
CA GLY A 70 7.18 23.33 4.38
C GLY A 70 6.94 24.68 5.08
N ALA A 71 5.75 24.85 5.66
CA ALA A 71 5.42 26.04 6.46
C ALA A 71 6.29 26.16 7.72
N LEU A 72 6.52 25.05 8.43
CA LEU A 72 7.43 25.04 9.60
C LEU A 72 8.85 25.43 9.22
N PHE A 73 9.35 24.84 8.13
CA PHE A 73 10.69 25.16 7.64
C PHE A 73 10.82 26.64 7.28
N SER A 74 9.85 27.17 6.51
CA SER A 74 9.88 28.58 6.10
C SER A 74 9.76 29.55 7.28
N ALA A 75 8.87 29.23 8.24
CA ALA A 75 8.72 30.04 9.45
C ALA A 75 10.02 30.08 10.30
N ALA A 76 10.69 28.92 10.45
CA ALA A 76 11.99 28.83 11.12
C ALA A 76 13.08 29.62 10.36
N ALA A 77 13.14 29.49 9.03
CA ALA A 77 14.13 30.18 8.20
C ALA A 77 13.93 31.72 8.20
N VAL A 78 12.67 32.18 8.22
CA VAL A 78 12.34 33.60 8.37
C VAL A 78 12.75 34.11 9.76
N ALA A 79 12.47 33.35 10.81
CA ALA A 79 12.86 33.71 12.19
C ALA A 79 14.39 33.83 12.36
N LEU A 80 15.16 33.02 11.62
CA LEU A 80 16.62 33.07 11.59
C LEU A 80 17.17 34.16 10.63
N GLY A 81 16.31 34.90 9.94
CA GLY A 81 16.72 35.93 8.95
C GLY A 81 17.31 35.35 7.67
N ALA A 82 17.19 34.02 7.45
CA ALA A 82 17.75 33.38 6.28
C ALA A 82 16.84 33.44 5.04
N LEU A 83 15.55 33.74 5.23
CA LEU A 83 14.56 33.74 4.17
C LEU A 83 13.62 34.97 4.26
N PRO A 84 13.31 35.65 3.14
CA PRO A 84 12.26 36.64 3.12
C PRO A 84 10.86 36.00 3.28
N ALA A 85 9.99 36.63 4.06
CA ALA A 85 8.64 36.10 4.33
C ALA A 85 7.80 35.92 3.05
N ALA A 86 8.07 36.64 1.98
CA ALA A 86 7.40 36.50 0.69
C ALA A 86 7.54 35.12 0.05
N LEU A 87 8.56 34.37 0.43
CA LEU A 87 8.78 32.99 -0.10
C LEU A 87 8.08 31.87 0.70
N CYS A 88 7.45 32.18 1.84
CA CYS A 88 6.75 31.20 2.64
C CYS A 88 5.75 30.33 1.84
N PRO A 89 4.89 30.93 0.98
CA PRO A 89 3.98 30.11 0.15
C PRO A 89 4.69 29.10 -0.76
N THR A 90 5.83 29.50 -1.34
CA THR A 90 6.64 28.63 -2.18
C THR A 90 7.14 27.40 -1.38
N PHE A 91 7.60 27.62 -0.14
CA PHE A 91 8.05 26.48 0.70
C PHE A 91 6.92 25.58 1.14
N VAL A 92 5.69 26.08 1.29
CA VAL A 92 4.50 25.23 1.51
C VAL A 92 4.31 24.27 0.33
N VAL A 93 4.36 24.78 -0.91
CA VAL A 93 4.22 24.00 -2.14
C VAL A 93 5.36 22.98 -2.29
N LEU A 94 6.60 23.39 -2.04
CA LEU A 94 7.77 22.51 -2.08
C LEU A 94 7.70 21.43 -1.02
N GLY A 95 7.21 21.74 0.18
CA GLY A 95 6.98 20.77 1.25
C GLY A 95 5.93 19.72 0.86
N MET A 96 4.83 20.13 0.21
CA MET A 96 3.84 19.19 -0.34
C MET A 96 4.47 18.22 -1.32
N ALA A 97 5.24 18.72 -2.28
CA ALA A 97 5.88 17.90 -3.30
C ALA A 97 6.91 16.94 -2.71
N GLY A 98 7.79 17.43 -1.85
CA GLY A 98 8.84 16.62 -1.22
C GLY A 98 8.28 15.53 -0.31
N PHE A 99 7.31 15.87 0.54
CA PHE A 99 6.72 14.90 1.46
C PHE A 99 5.94 13.81 0.71
N PHE A 100 5.19 14.19 -0.33
CA PHE A 100 4.45 13.26 -1.17
C PHE A 100 5.40 12.34 -1.96
N ALA A 101 6.40 12.92 -2.64
CA ALA A 101 7.38 12.15 -3.40
C ALA A 101 8.18 11.18 -2.53
N GLY A 102 8.59 11.63 -1.34
CA GLY A 102 9.31 10.79 -0.39
C GLY A 102 8.45 9.66 0.17
N SER A 103 7.17 9.91 0.45
CA SER A 103 6.27 8.89 1.03
C SER A 103 5.83 7.82 0.01
N ILE A 104 5.58 8.23 -1.25
CA ILE A 104 5.00 7.35 -2.29
C ILE A 104 6.06 6.83 -3.26
N LYS A 105 7.25 7.45 -3.29
CA LYS A 105 8.34 7.18 -4.24
C LYS A 105 7.96 7.44 -5.71
N ALA A 106 7.14 8.43 -5.95
CA ALA A 106 6.69 8.82 -7.29
C ALA A 106 6.96 10.30 -7.57
N PRO A 107 8.21 10.72 -7.82
CA PRO A 107 8.57 12.14 -7.94
C PRO A 107 7.90 12.85 -9.14
N LEU A 108 7.74 12.17 -10.27
CA LEU A 108 7.06 12.75 -11.43
C LEU A 108 5.57 12.97 -11.16
N THR A 109 4.91 11.98 -10.56
CA THR A 109 3.50 12.08 -10.17
C THR A 109 3.30 13.19 -9.14
N ALA A 110 4.19 13.28 -8.14
CA ALA A 110 4.17 14.34 -7.14
C ALA A 110 4.25 15.72 -7.79
N SER A 111 5.20 15.91 -8.70
CA SER A 111 5.44 17.18 -9.37
C SER A 111 4.24 17.61 -10.21
N LEU A 112 3.72 16.69 -11.04
CA LEU A 112 2.59 16.99 -11.92
C LEU A 112 1.32 17.31 -11.11
N LEU A 113 1.08 16.53 -10.06
CA LEU A 113 -0.08 16.71 -9.19
C LEU A 113 -0.05 18.04 -8.46
N ILE A 114 1.10 18.41 -7.88
CA ILE A 114 1.24 19.68 -7.18
C ILE A 114 1.04 20.88 -8.12
N MET A 115 1.52 20.76 -9.35
CA MET A 115 1.28 21.77 -10.38
C MET A 115 -0.19 21.89 -10.76
N GLU A 116 -0.88 20.76 -10.89
CA GLU A 116 -2.31 20.75 -11.17
C GLU A 116 -3.12 21.39 -10.03
N ILE A 117 -2.79 21.08 -8.77
CA ILE A 117 -3.49 21.63 -7.60
C ILE A 117 -3.21 23.13 -7.44
N THR A 118 -1.97 23.58 -7.69
CA THR A 118 -1.60 24.99 -7.55
C THR A 118 -1.99 25.85 -8.77
N GLY A 119 -2.25 25.21 -9.90
CA GLY A 119 -2.56 25.90 -11.17
C GLY A 119 -1.40 26.74 -11.71
N SER A 120 -0.17 26.58 -11.20
CA SER A 120 0.98 27.39 -11.54
C SER A 120 2.18 26.54 -11.94
N PHE A 121 2.79 26.90 -13.06
CA PHE A 121 4.06 26.31 -13.55
C PHE A 121 5.30 27.08 -13.10
N GLU A 122 5.12 28.19 -12.38
CA GLU A 122 6.20 29.10 -12.00
C GLU A 122 7.29 28.38 -11.18
N HIS A 123 6.91 27.42 -10.35
CA HIS A 123 7.84 26.69 -9.48
C HIS A 123 8.15 25.27 -9.97
N LEU A 124 7.81 24.92 -11.24
CA LEU A 124 7.98 23.57 -11.78
C LEU A 124 9.36 22.97 -11.50
N LEU A 125 10.42 23.68 -11.86
CA LEU A 125 11.78 23.19 -11.71
C LEU A 125 12.12 22.90 -10.24
N ALA A 126 11.77 23.82 -9.34
CA ALA A 126 12.00 23.65 -7.91
C ALA A 126 11.22 22.48 -7.33
N VAL A 127 9.95 22.30 -7.74
CA VAL A 127 9.08 21.19 -7.34
C VAL A 127 9.66 19.84 -7.79
N VAL A 128 10.10 19.75 -9.07
CA VAL A 128 10.72 18.54 -9.61
C VAL A 128 12.02 18.20 -8.88
N CYS A 129 12.88 19.18 -8.66
CA CYS A 129 14.14 18.98 -7.92
C CYS A 129 13.89 18.49 -6.50
N VAL A 130 12.98 19.12 -5.76
CA VAL A 130 12.66 18.73 -4.38
C VAL A 130 12.03 17.35 -4.33
N ALA A 131 11.10 17.04 -5.24
CA ALA A 131 10.48 15.72 -5.34
C ALA A 131 11.51 14.62 -5.65
N ALA A 132 12.43 14.88 -6.59
CA ALA A 132 13.50 13.93 -6.93
C ALA A 132 14.47 13.72 -5.75
N CYS A 133 14.90 14.80 -5.08
CA CYS A 133 15.76 14.71 -3.91
C CYS A 133 15.08 13.94 -2.76
N ALA A 134 13.80 14.19 -2.51
CA ALA A 134 13.06 13.52 -1.44
C ALA A 134 12.92 12.01 -1.73
N ALA A 135 12.63 11.62 -2.96
CA ALA A 135 12.58 10.22 -3.37
C ALA A 135 13.95 9.55 -3.24
N LEU A 136 15.03 10.22 -3.67
CA LEU A 136 16.39 9.72 -3.54
C LEU A 136 16.81 9.53 -2.09
N VAL A 137 16.53 10.50 -1.21
CA VAL A 137 16.81 10.38 0.23
C VAL A 137 16.07 9.20 0.83
N ASN A 138 14.79 9.01 0.47
CA ASN A 138 14.02 7.87 0.95
C ASN A 138 14.60 6.53 0.43
N ASP A 139 15.09 6.47 -0.81
CA ASP A 139 15.77 5.28 -1.34
C ASP A 139 17.08 4.99 -0.59
N LEU A 140 17.89 6.00 -0.35
CA LEU A 140 19.16 5.87 0.40
C LEU A 140 18.95 5.46 1.86
N THR A 141 17.85 5.87 2.48
CA THR A 141 17.49 5.48 3.86
C THR A 141 16.81 4.11 3.95
N GLY A 142 16.57 3.44 2.82
CA GLY A 142 15.90 2.14 2.78
C GLY A 142 14.41 2.19 3.12
N GLY A 143 13.80 3.39 3.04
CA GLY A 143 12.36 3.55 3.26
C GLY A 143 11.55 2.76 2.23
N ARG A 144 10.41 2.21 2.63
CA ARG A 144 9.46 1.53 1.73
C ARG A 144 8.35 2.47 1.29
N PRO A 145 7.78 2.30 0.09
CA PRO A 145 6.60 3.05 -0.32
C PRO A 145 5.45 2.81 0.66
N ILE A 146 4.72 3.85 1.01
CA ILE A 146 3.63 3.77 2.00
C ILE A 146 2.51 2.81 1.56
N TYR A 147 2.29 2.65 0.26
CA TYR A 147 1.30 1.73 -0.28
C TYR A 147 1.68 0.26 -0.05
N ASP A 148 2.96 -0.09 -0.14
CA ASP A 148 3.45 -1.45 0.11
C ASP A 148 3.26 -1.83 1.58
N GLU A 149 3.58 -0.92 2.50
CA GLU A 149 3.36 -1.09 3.94
C GLU A 149 1.88 -1.28 4.28
N LEU A 150 0.99 -0.49 3.66
CA LEU A 150 -0.45 -0.64 3.89
C LEU A 150 -1.00 -1.92 3.29
N TYR A 151 -0.50 -2.32 2.13
CA TYR A 151 -0.88 -3.58 1.50
C TYR A 151 -0.45 -4.77 2.35
N GLU A 152 0.77 -4.78 2.89
CA GLU A 152 1.24 -5.82 3.80
C GLU A 152 0.43 -5.85 5.10
N ARG A 153 0.06 -4.69 5.66
CA ARG A 153 -0.82 -4.62 6.84
C ARG A 153 -2.22 -5.15 6.57
N SER A 154 -2.80 -4.82 5.42
CA SER A 154 -4.12 -5.34 5.06
C SER A 154 -4.09 -6.86 4.84
N ARG A 155 -2.99 -7.40 4.31
CA ARG A 155 -2.75 -8.84 4.23
C ARG A 155 -2.60 -9.48 5.62
N GLY A 156 -1.82 -8.86 6.51
CA GLY A 156 -1.57 -9.37 7.86
C GLY A 156 -2.81 -9.36 8.75
N GLN A 157 -3.73 -8.43 8.57
CA GLN A 157 -5.00 -8.40 9.28
C GLN A 157 -6.02 -9.41 8.73
N GLY A 158 -5.99 -9.67 7.42
CA GLY A 158 -6.78 -10.75 6.80
C GLY A 158 -6.31 -12.15 7.20
N ALA A 159 -5.00 -12.32 7.48
CA ALA A 159 -4.42 -13.62 7.84
C ALA A 159 -4.70 -14.05 9.29
N ARG A 160 -5.15 -13.15 10.17
CA ARG A 160 -5.46 -13.50 11.57
C ARG A 160 -6.87 -14.03 11.81
N GLY A 161 -7.74 -14.05 10.80
CA GLY A 161 -9.13 -14.52 10.97
C GLY A 161 -9.81 -15.06 9.72
N SER A 162 -9.26 -14.88 8.54
CA SER A 162 -9.81 -15.41 7.29
C SER A 162 -8.83 -16.39 6.68
N ARG A 163 -9.21 -17.66 6.62
CA ARG A 163 -8.57 -18.68 5.79
C ARG A 163 -8.69 -18.21 4.34
N ARG A 164 -7.66 -17.47 3.88
CA ARG A 164 -7.68 -16.91 2.53
C ARG A 164 -7.65 -18.05 1.53
N ARG A 165 -8.74 -18.20 0.80
CA ARG A 165 -8.80 -19.12 -0.33
C ARG A 165 -8.12 -18.48 -1.52
N VAL A 166 -7.21 -19.21 -2.13
CA VAL A 166 -6.49 -18.83 -3.34
C VAL A 166 -6.80 -19.84 -4.43
N MET A 167 -6.90 -19.37 -5.65
CA MET A 167 -6.98 -20.24 -6.80
C MET A 167 -5.56 -20.56 -7.26
N ALA A 168 -5.20 -21.82 -7.24
CA ALA A 168 -3.91 -22.32 -7.67
C ALA A 168 -4.03 -23.03 -9.01
N GLU A 169 -3.06 -22.80 -9.89
CA GLU A 169 -2.90 -23.56 -11.11
C GLU A 169 -1.79 -24.60 -10.91
N LEU A 170 -2.14 -25.88 -10.95
CA LEU A 170 -1.22 -26.97 -10.73
C LEU A 170 -1.11 -27.80 -12.01
N CYS A 171 0.10 -28.01 -12.51
CA CYS A 171 0.35 -28.93 -13.61
C CYS A 171 0.77 -30.29 -13.06
N VAL A 172 0.07 -31.35 -13.44
CA VAL A 172 0.41 -32.73 -13.05
C VAL A 172 1.65 -33.16 -13.84
N ALA A 173 2.79 -33.26 -13.15
CA ALA A 173 4.02 -33.73 -13.75
C ALA A 173 3.98 -35.25 -13.98
N ALA A 174 4.69 -35.72 -15.01
CA ALA A 174 4.86 -37.17 -15.25
C ALA A 174 5.59 -37.84 -14.08
N GLY A 175 5.06 -38.93 -13.58
CA GLY A 175 5.57 -39.64 -12.40
C GLY A 175 5.23 -38.97 -11.06
N SER A 176 4.44 -37.90 -11.03
CA SER A 176 4.04 -37.24 -9.78
C SER A 176 3.09 -38.10 -8.94
N ALA A 177 2.97 -37.76 -7.66
CA ALA A 177 2.05 -38.44 -6.73
C ALA A 177 0.57 -38.31 -7.14
N MET A 178 0.24 -37.37 -8.01
CA MET A 178 -1.12 -37.13 -8.52
C MET A 178 -1.44 -37.92 -9.80
N GLU A 179 -0.43 -38.34 -10.57
CA GLU A 179 -0.64 -39.08 -11.81
C GLU A 179 -1.29 -40.45 -11.56
N GLY A 180 -2.30 -40.76 -12.33
CA GLY A 180 -3.03 -42.05 -12.24
C GLY A 180 -4.00 -42.17 -11.07
N ARG A 181 -4.13 -41.13 -10.24
CA ARG A 181 -5.12 -41.11 -9.15
C ARG A 181 -6.40 -40.41 -9.58
N CYS A 182 -7.50 -40.81 -8.98
CA CYS A 182 -8.77 -40.10 -9.10
C CYS A 182 -8.77 -38.82 -8.30
N VAL A 183 -9.50 -37.80 -8.75
CA VAL A 183 -9.64 -36.53 -8.04
C VAL A 183 -10.08 -36.72 -6.59
N SER A 184 -10.97 -37.68 -6.30
CA SER A 184 -11.43 -38.01 -4.95
C SER A 184 -10.40 -38.72 -4.07
N ALA A 185 -9.33 -39.27 -4.65
CA ALA A 185 -8.30 -40.03 -3.92
C ALA A 185 -7.12 -39.14 -3.50
N ILE A 186 -7.14 -37.84 -3.85
CA ILE A 186 -6.11 -36.88 -3.52
C ILE A 186 -6.60 -36.02 -2.35
N ASP A 187 -5.73 -35.80 -1.38
CA ASP A 187 -5.99 -34.86 -0.28
C ASP A 187 -5.77 -33.42 -0.77
N TRP A 188 -6.87 -32.73 -0.97
CA TRP A 188 -6.87 -31.31 -1.39
C TRP A 188 -6.78 -30.33 -0.22
N GLY A 189 -6.59 -30.84 1.00
CA GLY A 189 -6.67 -30.05 2.23
C GLY A 189 -8.11 -29.89 2.73
N ALA A 190 -8.24 -29.35 3.94
CA ALA A 190 -9.53 -29.29 4.65
C ALA A 190 -10.64 -28.54 3.87
N HIS A 191 -10.27 -27.63 2.99
CA HIS A 191 -11.19 -26.80 2.20
C HIS A 191 -10.80 -26.71 0.72
N GLY A 192 -9.96 -27.63 0.24
CA GLY A 192 -9.52 -27.67 -1.15
C GLY A 192 -10.60 -28.23 -2.08
N HIS A 193 -10.84 -27.54 -3.19
CA HIS A 193 -11.77 -27.98 -4.22
C HIS A 193 -11.16 -27.81 -5.60
N VAL A 194 -11.18 -28.87 -6.40
CA VAL A 194 -10.82 -28.78 -7.83
C VAL A 194 -11.98 -28.14 -8.57
N MET A 195 -11.75 -26.98 -9.15
CA MET A 195 -12.77 -26.22 -9.87
C MET A 195 -12.87 -26.60 -11.33
N ASN A 196 -11.73 -26.90 -11.96
CA ASN A 196 -11.65 -27.28 -13.36
C ASN A 196 -10.38 -28.12 -13.63
N VAL A 197 -10.42 -28.98 -14.62
CA VAL A 197 -9.28 -29.77 -15.12
C VAL A 197 -9.18 -29.52 -16.62
N ARG A 198 -8.04 -29.03 -17.09
CA ARG A 198 -7.79 -28.83 -18.51
C ARG A 198 -6.76 -29.86 -19.00
N ARG A 199 -7.17 -30.68 -19.97
CA ARG A 199 -6.32 -31.68 -20.64
C ARG A 199 -6.06 -31.23 -22.07
N GLY A 200 -4.89 -30.68 -22.33
CA GLY A 200 -4.60 -30.04 -23.61
C GLY A 200 -5.54 -28.85 -23.84
N THR A 201 -6.41 -28.96 -24.85
CA THR A 201 -7.42 -27.93 -25.21
C THR A 201 -8.82 -28.24 -24.65
N VAL A 202 -9.02 -29.38 -24.00
CA VAL A 202 -10.33 -29.82 -23.53
C VAL A 202 -10.48 -29.52 -22.04
N GLU A 203 -11.58 -28.89 -21.66
CA GLU A 203 -11.97 -28.70 -20.27
C GLU A 203 -12.80 -29.88 -19.79
N LEU A 204 -12.41 -30.44 -18.66
CA LEU A 204 -13.05 -31.60 -18.05
C LEU A 204 -13.69 -31.17 -16.73
N LEU A 205 -14.94 -31.65 -16.50
CA LEU A 205 -15.57 -31.45 -15.20
C LEU A 205 -14.84 -32.32 -14.16
N PRO A 206 -14.43 -31.75 -13.01
CA PRO A 206 -13.66 -32.45 -11.98
C PRO A 206 -14.57 -33.37 -11.16
N GLN A 207 -15.08 -34.42 -11.78
CA GLN A 207 -15.81 -35.47 -11.06
C GLN A 207 -14.83 -36.28 -10.20
N GLY A 208 -15.28 -36.74 -9.03
CA GLY A 208 -14.44 -37.50 -8.11
C GLY A 208 -13.78 -38.75 -8.73
N SER A 209 -14.41 -39.34 -9.74
CA SER A 209 -13.92 -40.50 -10.50
C SER A 209 -12.96 -40.12 -11.64
N LEU A 210 -12.75 -38.85 -11.92
CA LEU A 210 -11.85 -38.42 -12.98
C LEU A 210 -10.41 -38.78 -12.63
N MET A 211 -9.79 -39.61 -13.45
CA MET A 211 -8.39 -40.00 -13.32
C MET A 211 -7.49 -38.91 -13.94
N LEU A 212 -6.57 -38.40 -13.14
CA LEU A 212 -5.60 -37.41 -13.55
C LEU A 212 -4.48 -38.03 -14.38
N LYS A 213 -4.02 -37.32 -15.40
CA LYS A 213 -2.93 -37.72 -16.29
C LYS A 213 -1.83 -36.68 -16.28
N ALA A 214 -0.62 -37.11 -16.59
CA ALA A 214 0.48 -36.17 -16.81
C ALA A 214 0.10 -35.12 -17.85
N GLY A 215 0.43 -33.86 -17.59
CA GLY A 215 0.09 -32.73 -18.42
C GLY A 215 -1.31 -32.14 -18.17
N ASP A 216 -2.10 -32.67 -17.25
CA ASP A 216 -3.36 -32.08 -16.83
C ASP A 216 -3.08 -30.78 -16.05
N MET A 217 -3.77 -29.71 -16.40
CA MET A 217 -3.75 -28.44 -15.66
C MET A 217 -4.96 -28.38 -14.76
N LEU A 218 -4.72 -28.31 -13.47
CA LEU A 218 -5.74 -28.29 -12.42
C LEU A 218 -5.93 -26.87 -11.90
N TYR A 219 -7.16 -26.42 -11.83
CA TYR A 219 -7.54 -25.18 -11.16
C TYR A 219 -8.15 -25.52 -9.81
N VAL A 220 -7.38 -25.29 -8.74
CA VAL A 220 -7.74 -25.71 -7.39
C VAL A 220 -7.97 -24.50 -6.52
N LEU A 221 -9.13 -24.44 -5.88
CA LEU A 221 -9.39 -23.48 -4.81
C LEU A 221 -8.92 -24.11 -3.49
N THR A 222 -7.92 -23.53 -2.84
CA THR A 222 -7.34 -24.04 -1.59
C THR A 222 -7.01 -22.90 -0.63
N GLU A 223 -6.63 -23.24 0.60
CA GLU A 223 -6.09 -22.26 1.55
C GLU A 223 -4.62 -21.96 1.24
N GLU A 224 -4.21 -20.68 1.41
CA GLU A 224 -2.84 -20.22 1.10
C GLU A 224 -1.77 -21.04 1.85
N GLY A 225 -2.08 -21.55 3.04
CA GLY A 225 -1.19 -22.40 3.83
C GLY A 225 -0.98 -23.81 3.29
N GLU A 226 -1.92 -24.33 2.50
CA GLU A 226 -1.89 -25.70 1.94
C GLU A 226 -1.31 -25.73 0.52
N LEU A 227 -1.19 -24.56 -0.12
CA LEU A 227 -0.74 -24.44 -1.50
C LEU A 227 0.63 -25.12 -1.74
N GLY A 228 1.59 -24.89 -0.86
CA GLY A 228 2.93 -25.47 -0.99
C GLY A 228 2.98 -27.00 -0.90
N ALA A 229 2.04 -27.63 -0.19
CA ALA A 229 1.91 -29.08 -0.12
C ALA A 229 1.33 -29.62 -1.44
N LEU A 230 0.31 -28.97 -1.98
CA LEU A 230 -0.31 -29.35 -3.25
C LEU A 230 0.65 -29.17 -4.44
N GLU A 231 1.42 -28.10 -4.47
CA GLU A 231 2.43 -27.87 -5.51
C GLU A 231 3.51 -28.98 -5.50
N ARG A 232 3.97 -29.38 -4.33
CA ARG A 232 4.92 -30.50 -4.22
C ARG A 232 4.32 -31.80 -4.71
N ALA A 233 3.10 -32.12 -4.27
CA ALA A 233 2.41 -33.34 -4.72
C ALA A 233 2.17 -33.37 -6.23
N ALA A 234 1.99 -32.21 -6.86
CA ALA A 234 1.81 -32.12 -8.31
C ALA A 234 3.13 -32.25 -9.09
N ARG A 235 4.27 -31.86 -8.51
CA ARG A 235 5.57 -31.79 -9.19
C ARG A 235 6.52 -32.93 -8.84
N GLU A 236 6.53 -33.41 -7.59
CA GLU A 236 7.48 -34.39 -7.13
C GLU A 236 7.01 -35.82 -7.55
N ALA A 237 7.96 -36.54 -8.13
CA ALA A 237 7.75 -37.98 -8.36
C ALA A 237 7.41 -38.63 -7.03
N SER A 238 6.45 -39.56 -7.04
CA SER A 238 6.10 -40.36 -5.86
C SER A 238 7.38 -41.09 -5.41
N GLY A 239 8.11 -40.45 -4.48
CA GLY A 239 9.28 -41.02 -3.84
C GLY A 239 8.85 -42.36 -3.27
N GLY A 240 9.51 -43.44 -3.68
CA GLY A 240 9.17 -44.79 -3.34
C GLY A 240 8.88 -44.93 -1.86
N PHE A 241 7.66 -45.32 -1.55
CA PHE A 241 7.32 -45.90 -0.27
C PHE A 241 8.07 -47.23 -0.22
N SER A 242 9.29 -47.21 0.31
CA SER A 242 9.97 -48.41 0.71
C SER A 242 9.08 -49.09 1.73
N ARG A 243 8.51 -50.19 1.35
CA ARG A 243 7.98 -51.19 2.28
C ARG A 243 9.18 -51.85 2.95
N ASP A 244 9.34 -51.60 4.21
CA ASP A 244 9.90 -52.55 5.16
C ASP A 244 8.97 -52.62 6.37
#